data_ee3bbcf4eef1bfac19c9aa873d1b5be9
#
_entry.id   ee3bbcf4eef1bfac19c9aa873d1b5be9
#
_cell.length_a   1.000
_cell.length_b   1.000
_cell.length_c   1.000
_cell.angle_alpha   90.00
_cell.angle_beta   90.00
_cell.angle_gamma   90.00
#
_symmetry.space_group_name_H-M   'P 1'
#
loop_
_entity.id
_entity.type
_entity.pdbx_description
1 polymer ?
#
loop_
_entity_poly.entity_id
_entity_poly.type
_entity_poly.pdbx_seq_one_letter_code
_entity_poly.pdbx_strand_id
1 'polypeptide(L)'
;MKKKVISILLTAVLATGMAACGSNSNTAGNSANNTADNTQNTAETSTESTGSDDSATKPVLTVGMEGTYAPYTYHDENGTLTGFEVDMANAIGEKMGYDVQFVETEWDSITAALDAGNFDVVMNQVTITDERKEKFDFSTPYIYSKPVLIVAADNTD
;
A
#
# COMPACT_ATOMS: atom_id res chain seq x y z
N MET A 1 -48.90 6.30 1.28
CA MET A 1 -49.46 6.44 2.63
C MET A 1 -48.32 6.75 3.61
N LYS A 2 -48.44 7.94 4.22
CA LYS A 2 -47.77 8.50 5.41
C LYS A 2 -46.25 8.34 5.56
N LYS A 3 -45.53 9.36 5.10
CA LYS A 3 -44.16 9.73 5.45
C LYS A 3 -44.09 10.14 6.93
N LYS A 4 -43.18 9.55 7.70
CA LYS A 4 -42.81 10.05 9.02
C LYS A 4 -41.40 10.62 8.95
N VAL A 5 -41.31 11.92 8.98
CA VAL A 5 -40.10 12.71 9.15
C VAL A 5 -39.78 12.73 10.65
N ILE A 6 -38.65 12.22 11.06
CA ILE A 6 -38.12 12.38 12.42
C ILE A 6 -36.95 13.33 12.33
N SER A 7 -37.17 14.54 12.80
CA SER A 7 -36.19 15.59 13.01
C SER A 7 -35.55 15.38 14.38
N ILE A 8 -34.23 15.20 14.44
CA ILE A 8 -33.48 15.16 15.70
C ILE A 8 -32.55 16.35 15.72
N LEU A 9 -32.82 17.26 16.65
CA LEU A 9 -32.01 18.43 16.99
C LEU A 9 -30.66 18.01 17.57
N LEU A 10 -29.62 18.61 17.03
CA LEU A 10 -28.26 18.48 17.54
C LEU A 10 -27.96 19.67 18.43
N THR A 11 -27.80 19.43 19.74
CA THR A 11 -27.33 20.42 20.70
C THR A 11 -25.79 20.43 20.75
N ALA A 12 -25.21 21.58 20.46
CA ALA A 12 -23.82 21.89 20.61
C ALA A 12 -23.45 22.17 22.08
N VAL A 13 -22.42 21.56 22.58
CA VAL A 13 -21.76 21.94 23.86
C VAL A 13 -20.34 22.36 23.54
N LEU A 14 -20.09 23.66 23.70
CA LEU A 14 -18.76 24.25 23.78
C LEU A 14 -18.25 24.09 25.22
N ALA A 15 -17.05 23.60 25.39
CA ALA A 15 -16.29 23.73 26.62
C ALA A 15 -14.89 24.27 26.31
N THR A 16 -14.69 25.51 26.69
CA THR A 16 -13.42 26.23 26.74
C THR A 16 -12.59 25.79 27.96
N GLY A 17 -11.28 25.60 27.80
CA GLY A 17 -10.35 25.35 28.91
C GLY A 17 -8.96 25.91 28.61
N MET A 18 -8.56 26.92 29.39
CA MET A 18 -7.39 27.76 29.26
C MET A 18 -6.09 27.07 29.75
N ALA A 19 -5.02 27.49 29.10
CA ALA A 19 -3.68 27.91 29.55
C ALA A 19 -3.04 27.33 30.81
N ALA A 20 -1.76 26.90 30.67
CA ALA A 20 -0.73 27.18 31.66
C ALA A 20 0.64 27.19 30.97
N CYS A 21 1.26 28.38 31.00
CA CYS A 21 2.67 28.65 30.77
C CYS A 21 3.52 28.06 31.90
N GLY A 22 4.70 27.56 31.59
CA GLY A 22 5.73 27.19 32.54
C GLY A 22 7.10 27.41 31.94
N SER A 23 7.61 28.62 32.07
CA SER A 23 9.01 28.99 31.87
C SER A 23 9.88 28.37 32.96
N ASN A 24 11.01 27.83 32.62
CA ASN A 24 12.16 27.81 33.55
C ASN A 24 13.47 28.01 32.79
N SER A 25 13.99 29.22 32.96
CA SER A 25 15.33 29.63 32.66
C SER A 25 16.28 29.19 33.79
N ASN A 26 17.43 28.67 33.47
CA ASN A 26 18.62 28.87 34.32
C ASN A 26 19.89 28.88 33.47
N THR A 27 20.52 29.94 33.69
CA THR A 27 21.66 30.69 33.28
C THR A 27 22.97 30.09 33.81
N ALA A 28 24.05 30.46 33.10
CA ALA A 28 25.47 30.62 33.49
C ALA A 28 26.29 29.29 33.48
N GLY A 29 27.45 29.27 32.96
CA GLY A 29 28.39 30.29 32.53
C GLY A 29 29.76 29.68 32.36
N ASN A 30 30.53 30.39 31.59
CA ASN A 30 32.01 30.53 31.64
C ASN A 30 32.83 29.54 30.83
N SER A 31 33.37 30.01 29.77
CA SER A 31 34.57 30.83 29.52
C SER A 31 35.88 30.06 29.39
N ALA A 32 36.53 30.41 28.32
CA ALA A 32 37.96 30.61 28.05
C ALA A 32 38.76 29.48 27.38
N ASN A 33 39.10 29.80 26.16
CA ASN A 33 40.46 29.98 25.60
C ASN A 33 41.43 28.79 25.57
N ASN A 34 41.95 28.45 24.42
CA ASN A 34 43.25 28.82 23.84
C ASN A 34 43.49 28.07 22.54
N THR A 35 43.67 28.80 21.45
CA THR A 35 44.89 29.14 20.72
C THR A 35 45.74 27.97 20.21
N ALA A 36 45.72 27.89 18.87
CA ALA A 36 46.74 27.56 17.87
C ALA A 36 47.81 26.49 18.19
N ASP A 37 47.97 25.57 17.30
CA ASP A 37 49.18 25.59 16.44
C ASP A 37 49.02 24.70 15.21
N ASN A 38 49.68 25.12 14.16
CA ASN A 38 49.81 24.64 12.83
C ASN A 38 50.87 23.53 12.79
N THR A 39 50.61 22.44 12.09
CA THR A 39 51.71 21.78 11.36
C THR A 39 51.15 20.92 10.23
N GLN A 40 51.51 21.28 9.05
CA GLN A 40 51.47 20.62 7.78
C GLN A 40 52.19 19.27 7.82
N ASN A 41 51.61 18.20 7.34
CA ASN A 41 52.42 17.17 6.67
C ASN A 41 51.65 16.41 5.59
N THR A 42 52.31 16.29 4.54
CA THR A 42 52.28 15.79 3.20
C THR A 42 51.66 14.39 3.02
N ALA A 43 50.90 14.31 1.94
CA ALA A 43 50.48 13.23 1.07
C ALA A 43 51.00 11.81 1.36
N GLU A 44 50.05 10.86 1.40
CA GLU A 44 50.19 9.55 0.76
C GLU A 44 48.85 9.14 0.17
N THR A 45 48.88 8.94 -1.14
CA THR A 45 47.79 8.43 -1.97
C THR A 45 47.58 6.95 -1.65
N SER A 46 46.52 6.64 -0.93
CA SER A 46 45.96 5.28 -0.89
C SER A 46 44.70 5.29 -1.75
N THR A 47 44.81 4.70 -2.91
CA THR A 47 43.67 4.34 -3.76
C THR A 47 42.90 3.23 -3.06
N GLU A 48 41.96 3.62 -2.23
CA GLU A 48 40.97 2.69 -1.71
C GLU A 48 39.85 2.62 -2.75
N SER A 49 39.84 1.48 -3.44
CA SER A 49 38.72 1.04 -4.29
C SER A 49 37.46 0.98 -3.42
N THR A 50 36.67 2.04 -3.45
CA THR A 50 35.31 2.02 -2.98
C THR A 50 34.55 1.09 -3.93
N GLY A 51 34.44 -0.18 -3.54
CA GLY A 51 33.42 -1.05 -4.08
C GLY A 51 32.07 -0.40 -3.79
N SER A 52 31.51 0.22 -4.82
CA SER A 52 30.10 0.60 -4.82
C SER A 52 29.31 -0.67 -4.68
N ASP A 53 28.84 -0.95 -3.48
CA ASP A 53 27.76 -1.90 -3.22
C ASP A 53 26.51 -1.23 -3.80
N ASP A 54 26.37 -1.34 -5.12
CA ASP A 54 25.19 -0.90 -5.87
C ASP A 54 24.11 -1.97 -5.66
N SER A 55 23.69 -2.13 -4.42
CA SER A 55 22.44 -2.80 -4.07
C SER A 55 21.32 -1.83 -4.44
N ALA A 56 21.08 -1.69 -5.74
CA ALA A 56 19.93 -0.95 -6.24
C ALA A 56 18.68 -1.60 -5.65
N THR A 57 18.09 -0.92 -4.65
CA THR A 57 16.79 -1.34 -4.11
C THR A 57 15.80 -1.35 -5.25
N LYS A 58 15.21 -2.52 -5.51
CA LYS A 58 14.17 -2.65 -6.53
C LYS A 58 13.00 -1.73 -6.18
N PRO A 59 12.38 -1.11 -7.17
CA PRO A 59 11.13 -0.41 -6.93
C PRO A 59 10.05 -1.38 -6.44
N VAL A 60 9.09 -0.88 -5.70
CA VAL A 60 7.98 -1.68 -5.15
C VAL A 60 6.77 -1.53 -6.06
N LEU A 61 6.10 -2.65 -6.34
CA LEU A 61 4.77 -2.70 -6.95
C LEU A 61 3.76 -3.12 -5.86
N THR A 62 2.84 -2.23 -5.54
CA THR A 62 1.78 -2.52 -4.58
C THR A 62 0.55 -3.06 -5.28
N VAL A 63 0.06 -4.22 -4.83
CA VAL A 63 -1.05 -4.96 -5.47
C VAL A 63 -2.20 -5.12 -4.49
N GLY A 64 -3.34 -4.51 -4.80
CA GLY A 64 -4.59 -4.65 -4.04
C GLY A 64 -5.30 -5.95 -4.38
N MET A 65 -5.72 -6.69 -3.36
CA MET A 65 -6.51 -7.92 -3.48
C MET A 65 -7.31 -8.20 -2.20
N GLU A 66 -8.25 -9.12 -2.26
CA GLU A 66 -9.15 -9.39 -1.13
C GLU A 66 -8.56 -10.38 -0.11
N GLY A 67 -7.79 -11.37 -0.56
CA GLY A 67 -7.22 -12.40 0.30
C GLY A 67 -8.22 -13.45 0.82
N THR A 68 -9.47 -13.42 0.35
CA THR A 68 -10.55 -14.32 0.80
C THR A 68 -11.22 -15.09 -0.34
N TYR A 69 -10.69 -15.00 -1.55
CA TYR A 69 -11.29 -15.55 -2.77
C TYR A 69 -10.47 -16.72 -3.34
N ALA A 70 -10.58 -17.90 -2.71
CA ALA A 70 -9.93 -19.12 -3.23
C ALA A 70 -10.51 -19.56 -4.58
N PRO A 71 -9.70 -20.10 -5.51
CA PRO A 71 -8.26 -20.35 -5.44
C PRO A 71 -7.39 -19.19 -5.95
N TYR A 72 -7.94 -18.00 -6.07
CA TYR A 72 -7.28 -16.85 -6.70
C TYR A 72 -6.45 -16.02 -5.73
N THR A 73 -7.06 -15.59 -4.61
CA THR A 73 -6.41 -14.87 -3.51
C THR A 73 -6.97 -15.41 -2.20
N TYR A 74 -6.17 -16.07 -1.38
CA TYR A 74 -6.65 -16.64 -0.11
C TYR A 74 -5.47 -16.92 0.82
N HIS A 75 -5.76 -17.21 2.09
CA HIS A 75 -4.74 -17.67 3.03
C HIS A 75 -4.75 -19.19 3.11
N ASP A 76 -3.55 -19.78 3.08
CA ASP A 76 -3.38 -21.21 3.31
C ASP A 76 -3.59 -21.59 4.80
N GLU A 77 -3.41 -22.86 5.14
CA GLU A 77 -3.57 -23.36 6.51
C GLU A 77 -2.57 -22.74 7.50
N ASN A 78 -1.48 -22.14 7.02
CA ASN A 78 -0.47 -21.45 7.82
C ASN A 78 -0.74 -19.95 7.93
N GLY A 79 -1.79 -19.45 7.31
CA GLY A 79 -2.12 -18.03 7.24
C GLY A 79 -1.29 -17.24 6.22
N THR A 80 -0.65 -17.92 5.27
CA THR A 80 0.13 -17.26 4.21
C THR A 80 -0.78 -16.91 3.04
N LEU A 81 -0.75 -15.63 2.61
CA LEU A 81 -1.47 -15.18 1.43
C LEU A 81 -0.92 -15.90 0.18
N THR A 82 -1.77 -16.54 -0.58
CA THR A 82 -1.43 -17.38 -1.72
C THR A 82 -2.56 -17.40 -2.75
N GLY A 83 -2.33 -18.06 -3.88
CA GLY A 83 -3.30 -18.26 -4.94
C GLY A 83 -2.80 -17.80 -6.30
N PHE A 84 -3.61 -18.05 -7.31
CA PHE A 84 -3.26 -17.77 -8.71
C PHE A 84 -2.84 -16.31 -8.95
N GLU A 85 -3.55 -15.35 -8.36
CA GLU A 85 -3.23 -13.92 -8.52
C GLU A 85 -1.93 -13.53 -7.80
N VAL A 86 -1.68 -14.15 -6.65
CA VAL A 86 -0.44 -13.94 -5.88
C VAL A 86 0.78 -14.44 -6.66
N ASP A 87 0.68 -15.64 -7.24
CA ASP A 87 1.74 -16.23 -8.06
C ASP A 87 1.98 -15.40 -9.32
N MET A 88 0.91 -14.95 -9.96
CA MET A 88 0.99 -14.11 -11.16
C MET A 88 1.62 -12.75 -10.85
N ALA A 89 1.21 -12.08 -9.77
CA ALA A 89 1.77 -10.80 -9.37
C ALA A 89 3.28 -10.90 -9.10
N ASN A 90 3.69 -11.94 -8.38
CA ASN A 90 5.10 -12.19 -8.12
C ASN A 90 5.90 -12.44 -9.41
N ALA A 91 5.36 -13.24 -10.33
CA ALA A 91 6.01 -13.50 -11.62
C ALA A 91 6.13 -12.23 -12.50
N ILE A 92 5.12 -11.35 -12.46
CA ILE A 92 5.15 -10.05 -13.13
C ILE A 92 6.20 -9.15 -12.49
N GLY A 93 6.21 -9.04 -11.16
CA GLY A 93 7.18 -8.24 -10.42
C GLY A 93 8.62 -8.68 -10.71
N GLU A 94 8.89 -9.98 -10.63
CA GLU A 94 10.20 -10.53 -10.98
C GLU A 94 10.64 -10.15 -12.40
N LYS A 95 9.73 -10.30 -13.37
CA LYS A 95 10.01 -10.01 -14.78
C LYS A 95 10.23 -8.52 -15.05
N MET A 96 9.58 -7.66 -14.29
CA MET A 96 9.70 -6.21 -14.39
C MET A 96 10.82 -5.64 -13.52
N GLY A 97 11.41 -6.43 -12.63
CA GLY A 97 12.43 -5.99 -11.69
C GLY A 97 11.89 -5.22 -10.49
N TYR A 98 10.66 -5.51 -10.08
CA TYR A 98 10.00 -4.94 -8.91
C TYR A 98 9.92 -5.95 -7.76
N ASP A 99 9.94 -5.45 -6.54
CA ASP A 99 9.49 -6.20 -5.37
C ASP A 99 7.97 -5.99 -5.22
N VAL A 100 7.23 -7.09 -5.00
CA VAL A 100 5.77 -7.04 -4.91
C VAL A 100 5.34 -6.97 -3.45
N GLN A 101 4.41 -6.05 -3.15
CA GLN A 101 3.75 -5.95 -1.86
C GLN A 101 2.24 -6.07 -2.04
N PHE A 102 1.61 -6.92 -1.25
CA PHE A 102 0.16 -7.13 -1.29
C PHE A 102 -0.54 -6.28 -0.24
N VAL A 103 -1.66 -5.66 -0.64
CA VAL A 103 -2.52 -4.85 0.22
C VAL A 103 -3.91 -5.47 0.22
N GLU A 104 -4.23 -6.17 1.32
CA GLU A 104 -5.54 -6.80 1.47
C GLU A 104 -6.61 -5.75 1.73
N THR A 105 -7.67 -5.79 0.94
CA THR A 105 -8.73 -4.78 0.94
C THR A 105 -10.06 -5.43 0.61
N GLU A 106 -11.09 -5.16 1.39
CA GLU A 106 -12.46 -5.64 1.15
C GLU A 106 -12.95 -5.29 -0.26
N TRP A 107 -13.65 -6.23 -0.90
CA TRP A 107 -14.14 -6.09 -2.28
C TRP A 107 -14.92 -4.80 -2.52
N ASP A 108 -15.82 -4.45 -1.63
CA ASP A 108 -16.69 -3.26 -1.77
C ASP A 108 -15.92 -1.93 -1.77
N SER A 109 -14.70 -1.93 -1.23
CA SER A 109 -13.85 -0.74 -1.12
C SER A 109 -12.63 -0.76 -2.04
N ILE A 110 -12.34 -1.88 -2.70
CA ILE A 110 -11.08 -2.07 -3.44
C ILE A 110 -10.88 -1.06 -4.58
N THR A 111 -11.94 -0.73 -5.32
CA THR A 111 -11.86 0.25 -6.41
C THR A 111 -11.72 1.68 -5.90
N ALA A 112 -12.34 2.01 -4.77
CA ALA A 112 -12.16 3.31 -4.13
C ALA A 112 -10.76 3.46 -3.53
N ALA A 113 -10.18 2.38 -3.03
CA ALA A 113 -8.81 2.36 -2.52
C ALA A 113 -7.77 2.52 -3.64
N LEU A 114 -8.03 1.93 -4.83
CA LEU A 114 -7.21 2.16 -6.04
C LEU A 114 -7.27 3.64 -6.46
N ASP A 115 -8.45 4.21 -6.52
CA ASP A 115 -8.65 5.63 -6.88
C ASP A 115 -7.98 6.59 -5.89
N ALA A 116 -7.92 6.19 -4.62
CA ALA A 116 -7.20 6.93 -3.57
C ALA A 116 -5.67 6.74 -3.60
N GLY A 117 -5.14 5.84 -4.45
CA GLY A 117 -3.71 5.57 -4.56
C GLY A 117 -3.13 4.73 -3.40
N ASN A 118 -3.96 3.89 -2.76
CA ASN A 118 -3.49 3.02 -1.68
C ASN A 118 -2.61 1.86 -2.19
N PHE A 119 -2.71 1.56 -3.47
CA PHE A 119 -1.88 0.59 -4.20
C PHE A 119 -1.87 0.95 -5.70
N ASP A 120 -0.91 0.39 -6.43
CA ASP A 120 -0.69 0.72 -7.83
C ASP A 120 -1.64 -0.01 -8.78
N VAL A 121 -1.99 -1.25 -8.46
CA VAL A 121 -2.85 -2.11 -9.29
C VAL A 121 -3.77 -2.97 -8.43
N VAL A 122 -4.87 -3.43 -9.02
CA VAL A 122 -5.75 -4.46 -8.42
C VAL A 122 -5.61 -5.75 -9.21
N MET A 123 -5.37 -6.85 -8.49
CA MET A 123 -5.42 -8.20 -9.02
C MET A 123 -6.35 -9.04 -8.13
N ASN A 124 -7.59 -9.24 -8.57
CA ASN A 124 -8.63 -9.92 -7.79
C ASN A 124 -9.78 -10.43 -8.69
N GLN A 125 -9.46 -11.02 -9.84
CA GLN A 125 -10.45 -11.50 -10.82
C GLN A 125 -11.46 -10.42 -11.25
N VAL A 126 -11.01 -9.18 -11.35
CA VAL A 126 -11.89 -8.05 -11.70
C VAL A 126 -12.35 -8.17 -13.15
N THR A 127 -13.64 -8.38 -13.33
CA THR A 127 -14.24 -8.44 -14.67
C THR A 127 -14.16 -7.09 -15.36
N ILE A 128 -13.67 -7.08 -16.59
CA ILE A 128 -13.64 -5.91 -17.47
C ILE A 128 -15.08 -5.61 -17.92
N THR A 129 -15.61 -4.45 -17.55
CA THR A 129 -16.90 -3.94 -18.01
C THR A 129 -16.73 -2.55 -18.61
N ASP A 130 -17.67 -2.13 -19.46
CA ASP A 130 -17.60 -0.81 -20.09
C ASP A 130 -17.68 0.31 -19.05
N GLU A 131 -18.51 0.15 -18.02
CA GLU A 131 -18.60 1.08 -16.91
C GLU A 131 -17.26 1.24 -16.15
N ARG A 132 -16.54 0.13 -15.93
CA ARG A 132 -15.24 0.18 -15.24
C ARG A 132 -14.16 0.80 -16.12
N LYS A 133 -14.21 0.56 -17.45
CA LYS A 133 -13.28 1.18 -18.40
C LYS A 133 -13.42 2.70 -18.49
N GLU A 134 -14.55 3.27 -18.10
CA GLU A 134 -14.71 4.71 -18.02
C GLU A 134 -13.87 5.36 -16.91
N LYS A 135 -13.43 4.56 -15.93
CA LYS A 135 -12.72 5.05 -14.74
C LYS A 135 -11.32 4.49 -14.56
N PHE A 136 -11.07 3.28 -15.08
CA PHE A 136 -9.84 2.55 -14.84
C PHE A 136 -9.28 1.97 -16.13
N ASP A 137 -7.96 1.94 -16.22
CA ASP A 137 -7.26 1.21 -17.27
C ASP A 137 -7.16 -0.28 -16.91
N PHE A 138 -7.19 -1.13 -17.92
CA PHE A 138 -7.10 -2.57 -17.79
C PHE A 138 -5.95 -3.12 -18.63
N SER A 139 -5.30 -4.15 -18.13
CA SER A 139 -4.38 -4.96 -18.92
C SER A 139 -5.12 -5.79 -19.97
N THR A 140 -4.37 -6.47 -20.84
CA THR A 140 -4.93 -7.58 -21.62
C THR A 140 -5.53 -8.62 -20.69
N PRO A 141 -6.72 -9.15 -20.97
CA PRO A 141 -7.33 -10.21 -20.16
C PRO A 141 -6.43 -11.44 -20.09
N TYR A 142 -6.17 -11.92 -18.90
CA TYR A 142 -5.35 -13.11 -18.65
C TYR A 142 -6.17 -14.33 -18.18
N ILE A 143 -7.46 -14.11 -17.83
CA ILE A 143 -8.44 -15.15 -17.54
C ILE A 143 -9.74 -14.85 -18.28
N TYR A 144 -10.40 -15.92 -18.76
CA TYR A 144 -11.72 -15.86 -19.36
C TYR A 144 -12.63 -16.80 -18.59
N SER A 145 -13.72 -16.29 -18.06
CA SER A 145 -14.77 -17.05 -17.40
C SER A 145 -16.14 -16.72 -17.98
N LYS A 146 -17.05 -17.67 -17.87
CA LYS A 146 -18.44 -17.47 -18.24
C LYS A 146 -19.35 -18.15 -17.23
N PRO A 147 -20.52 -17.59 -16.93
CA PRO A 147 -21.51 -18.30 -16.14
C PRO A 147 -21.99 -19.55 -16.89
N VAL A 148 -22.19 -20.62 -16.17
CA VAL A 148 -22.76 -21.87 -16.66
C VAL A 148 -23.86 -22.32 -15.72
N LEU A 149 -24.86 -22.99 -16.29
CA LEU A 149 -25.91 -23.64 -15.51
C LEU A 149 -25.50 -25.11 -15.31
N ILE A 150 -25.47 -25.54 -14.06
CA ILE A 150 -25.27 -26.96 -13.73
C ILE A 150 -26.64 -27.57 -13.49
N VAL A 151 -26.92 -28.63 -14.21
CA VAL A 151 -28.17 -29.40 -14.10
C VAL A 151 -27.85 -30.86 -13.78
N ALA A 152 -28.84 -31.63 -13.32
CA ALA A 152 -28.70 -33.06 -13.15
C ALA A 152 -28.37 -33.73 -14.52
N ALA A 153 -27.59 -34.80 -14.48
CA ALA A 153 -27.11 -35.46 -15.71
C ALA A 153 -28.24 -36.04 -16.59
N ASP A 154 -29.39 -36.29 -16.01
CA ASP A 154 -30.60 -36.79 -16.66
C ASP A 154 -31.57 -35.66 -17.08
N ASN A 155 -31.24 -34.42 -16.84
CA ASN A 155 -32.01 -33.27 -17.30
C ASN A 155 -31.76 -33.07 -18.81
N THR A 156 -32.80 -33.22 -19.61
CA THR A 156 -32.76 -33.09 -21.07
C THR A 156 -33.52 -31.88 -21.61
N ASP A 157 -34.01 -31.00 -20.73
CA ASP A 157 -34.78 -29.79 -21.09
C ASP A 157 -33.87 -28.57 -21.34
#